data_ac7f92774c7dd78aa9b908238b38d540
#
_entry.id   ac7f92774c7dd78aa9b908238b38d540
#
_cell.length_a   1.000
_cell.length_b   1.000
_cell.length_c   1.000
_cell.angle_alpha   90.00
_cell.angle_beta   90.00
_cell.angle_gamma   90.00
#
_symmetry.space_group_name_H-M   'P 1'
#
loop_
_entity.id
_entity.type
_entity.pdbx_description
1 polymer ?
#
loop_
_entity_poly.entity_id
_entity_poly.type
_entity_poly.pdbx_seq_one_letter_code
_entity_poly.pdbx_strand_id
1 'polypeptide(L)'
;VAAHHAGHLPSWKIAIEELMRQGCLDAVFATTTLAAGVDFPARTVVITQSSIRKARDFTDLTISEVQQIAGRAGRRGKDLVGFAVVTPSPYIDLGVLTKGFTGHPESIDSQFTISYPMVLNLLKAHPHEQIQAILAKSFAQFQLNRRADLLERKLDALHIQMEPFGPRVCTDWIAQWQTFDQVRRQRHQRHQVRRDESPELSARFHFMTPGRVVGLTRGRGIVLRQYRSKGQRNPMISVLRPDGAVTECPAATVGEVFDRIFDCEETPSFPWCSATSFDELSYQLTELPTRLPILPILVPKESEVLPDAIIQSFGDFPCPTCPSRPACQKDFATAHRLRQEQHRHTKSIQALRASLWHRFQERIEVLQKFGYLSPSSQLTEDGEWARLIRIDHSLLITELIRAEAFTGAEPALLTGIMATISHDDDRPGAFPRISSGLSSLLGQVRKLADSLSPYEDPPLLRADVAALAERWIADPNLTWIGLCRLTTMAEGDIYRLLARTLEFLSQIHTLHATHPGLADTASKAIALIRRGVLEELP
;
A
#
# COMPACT_ATOMS: atom_id res chain seq x y z
N VAL A 1 41.60 -6.01 3.42
CA VAL A 1 40.32 -5.32 3.11
C VAL A 1 39.31 -6.35 2.66
N ALA A 2 38.06 -6.26 3.12
CA ALA A 2 36.99 -7.17 2.77
C ALA A 2 35.65 -6.45 2.57
N ALA A 3 34.67 -7.14 1.96
CA ALA A 3 33.29 -6.68 1.84
C ALA A 3 32.36 -7.58 2.66
N HIS A 4 31.38 -6.96 3.33
CA HIS A 4 30.35 -7.67 4.11
C HIS A 4 28.97 -7.08 3.81
N HIS A 5 28.17 -7.81 3.06
CA HIS A 5 26.81 -7.41 2.72
C HIS A 5 25.87 -8.62 2.55
N ALA A 6 24.57 -8.36 2.46
CA ALA A 6 23.55 -9.40 2.37
C ALA A 6 23.69 -10.32 1.14
N GLY A 7 24.32 -9.85 0.08
CA GLY A 7 24.59 -10.64 -1.13
C GLY A 7 25.72 -11.68 -1.00
N HIS A 8 26.37 -11.80 0.17
CA HIS A 8 27.37 -12.84 0.43
C HIS A 8 26.74 -14.05 1.15
N LEU A 9 27.35 -15.21 0.98
CA LEU A 9 26.99 -16.42 1.73
C LEU A 9 27.15 -16.21 3.25
N PRO A 10 26.37 -16.89 4.10
CA PRO A 10 26.52 -16.83 5.55
C PRO A 10 27.94 -17.23 6.02
N SER A 11 28.51 -18.29 5.45
CA SER A 11 29.86 -18.76 5.77
C SER A 11 30.93 -17.69 5.47
N TRP A 12 30.81 -16.96 4.36
CA TRP A 12 31.69 -15.84 4.03
C TRP A 12 31.58 -14.70 5.06
N LYS A 13 30.37 -14.36 5.45
CA LYS A 13 30.14 -13.31 6.46
C LYS A 13 30.80 -13.68 7.80
N ILE A 14 30.59 -14.93 8.26
CA ILE A 14 31.22 -15.45 9.48
C ILE A 14 32.76 -15.41 9.38
N ALA A 15 33.32 -15.78 8.24
CA ALA A 15 34.77 -15.74 8.02
C ALA A 15 35.31 -14.30 8.09
N ILE A 16 34.62 -13.32 7.49
CA ILE A 16 35.02 -11.91 7.57
C ILE A 16 34.92 -11.37 9.01
N GLU A 17 33.87 -11.75 9.74
CA GLU A 17 33.67 -11.36 11.14
C GLU A 17 34.83 -11.90 12.01
N GLU A 18 35.19 -13.16 11.81
CA GLU A 18 36.31 -13.78 12.55
C GLU A 18 37.66 -13.15 12.19
N LEU A 19 37.96 -12.94 10.91
CA LEU A 19 39.19 -12.30 10.48
C LEU A 19 39.33 -10.86 11.02
N MET A 20 38.22 -10.13 11.09
CA MET A 20 38.21 -8.78 11.66
C MET A 20 38.44 -8.83 13.18
N ARG A 21 37.82 -9.78 13.88
CA ARG A 21 37.98 -9.99 15.30
C ARG A 21 39.43 -10.32 15.68
N GLN A 22 40.10 -11.09 14.84
CA GLN A 22 41.51 -11.44 14.99
C GLN A 22 42.47 -10.32 14.60
N GLY A 23 41.97 -9.22 14.00
CA GLY A 23 42.77 -8.10 13.53
C GLY A 23 43.52 -8.37 12.23
N CYS A 24 43.09 -9.35 11.46
CA CYS A 24 43.66 -9.68 10.13
C CYS A 24 43.13 -8.77 9.01
N LEU A 25 42.14 -7.93 9.29
CA LEU A 25 41.58 -6.97 8.32
C LEU A 25 41.75 -5.53 8.82
N ASP A 26 42.29 -4.66 7.96
CA ASP A 26 42.40 -3.23 8.24
C ASP A 26 41.11 -2.46 8.00
N ALA A 27 40.31 -2.91 7.04
CA ALA A 27 39.06 -2.25 6.69
C ALA A 27 38.02 -3.25 6.12
N VAL A 28 36.74 -3.00 6.42
CA VAL A 28 35.61 -3.74 5.87
C VAL A 28 34.57 -2.76 5.32
N PHE A 29 34.21 -2.93 4.05
CA PHE A 29 33.09 -2.23 3.42
C PHE A 29 31.81 -3.01 3.69
N ALA A 30 30.86 -2.39 4.37
CA ALA A 30 29.66 -3.06 4.81
C ALA A 30 28.38 -2.26 4.50
N THR A 31 27.27 -2.99 4.38
CA THR A 31 25.93 -2.41 4.39
C THR A 31 25.37 -2.38 5.82
N THR A 32 24.20 -1.81 6.01
CA THR A 32 23.50 -1.74 7.31
C THR A 32 23.30 -3.10 7.99
N THR A 33 23.42 -4.21 7.26
CA THR A 33 23.31 -5.56 7.82
C THR A 33 24.37 -5.86 8.88
N LEU A 34 25.55 -5.20 8.82
CA LEU A 34 26.59 -5.33 9.83
C LEU A 34 26.30 -4.51 11.09
N ALA A 35 25.42 -3.52 11.01
CA ALA A 35 25.10 -2.65 12.14
C ALA A 35 24.27 -3.37 13.22
N ALA A 36 23.50 -4.39 12.87
CA ALA A 36 22.62 -5.11 13.78
C ALA A 36 23.06 -6.57 14.01
N GLY A 37 22.97 -7.03 15.24
CA GLY A 37 23.03 -8.46 15.59
C GLY A 37 24.40 -9.14 15.64
N VAL A 38 25.51 -8.45 15.31
CA VAL A 38 26.86 -9.04 15.28
C VAL A 38 27.81 -8.29 16.20
N ASP A 39 28.70 -8.99 16.88
CA ASP A 39 29.81 -8.37 17.62
C ASP A 39 30.96 -8.04 16.65
N PHE A 40 30.87 -6.90 16.01
CA PHE A 40 31.79 -6.44 14.99
C PHE A 40 32.28 -5.00 15.30
N PRO A 41 33.04 -4.80 16.37
CA PRO A 41 33.51 -3.48 16.74
C PRO A 41 34.75 -3.07 15.93
N ALA A 42 34.73 -1.86 15.41
CA ALA A 42 35.86 -1.22 14.75
C ALA A 42 36.32 0.03 15.55
N ARG A 43 37.58 0.41 15.49
CA ARG A 43 38.04 1.67 16.12
C ARG A 43 37.34 2.87 15.49
N THR A 44 37.20 2.86 14.16
CA THR A 44 36.59 3.93 13.38
C THR A 44 35.52 3.37 12.47
N VAL A 45 34.36 4.04 12.44
CA VAL A 45 33.28 3.80 11.48
C VAL A 45 33.19 4.98 10.54
N VAL A 46 33.18 4.72 9.23
CA VAL A 46 33.04 5.75 8.21
C VAL A 46 31.66 5.64 7.56
N ILE A 47 30.85 6.70 7.66
CA ILE A 47 29.51 6.77 7.08
C ILE A 47 29.63 7.51 5.73
N THR A 48 29.24 6.84 4.66
CA THR A 48 29.37 7.33 3.28
C THR A 48 28.05 7.73 2.63
N GLN A 49 26.92 7.40 3.26
CA GLN A 49 25.56 7.74 2.79
C GLN A 49 24.57 7.83 3.95
N SER A 50 23.56 8.68 3.83
CA SER A 50 22.51 8.90 4.83
C SER A 50 21.17 8.25 4.47
N SER A 51 21.08 7.55 3.35
CA SER A 51 19.89 6.84 2.90
C SER A 51 20.21 5.40 2.51
N ILE A 52 19.24 4.52 2.67
CA ILE A 52 19.33 3.10 2.28
C ILE A 52 18.14 2.70 1.42
N ARG A 53 18.35 1.73 0.56
CA ARG A 53 17.27 1.16 -0.21
C ARG A 53 16.47 0.19 0.68
N LYS A 54 15.18 0.50 0.89
CA LYS A 54 14.20 -0.39 1.53
C LYS A 54 13.13 -0.74 0.50
N ALA A 55 12.98 -2.00 0.21
CA ALA A 55 12.12 -2.49 -0.87
C ALA A 55 12.41 -1.77 -2.21
N ARG A 56 11.50 -0.92 -2.69
CA ARG A 56 11.62 -0.22 -3.99
C ARG A 56 12.25 1.16 -3.90
N ASP A 57 12.20 1.79 -2.72
CA ASP A 57 12.56 3.19 -2.55
C ASP A 57 13.82 3.38 -1.70
N PHE A 58 14.53 4.51 -1.95
CA PHE A 58 15.54 4.99 -1.04
C PHE A 58 14.87 5.77 0.09
N THR A 59 15.16 5.36 1.33
CA THR A 59 14.67 6.03 2.54
C THR A 59 15.83 6.49 3.39
N ASP A 60 15.67 7.63 4.04
CA ASP A 60 16.67 8.13 4.99
C ASP A 60 16.87 7.14 6.14
N LEU A 61 18.10 7.11 6.65
CA LEU A 61 18.43 6.35 7.85
C LEU A 61 17.61 6.88 9.04
N THR A 62 16.99 5.96 9.77
CA THR A 62 16.33 6.27 11.04
C THR A 62 17.37 6.63 12.11
N ILE A 63 16.93 7.28 13.19
CA ILE A 63 17.80 7.60 14.32
C ILE A 63 18.44 6.33 14.89
N SER A 64 17.64 5.28 15.06
CA SER A 64 18.11 3.97 15.52
C SER A 64 19.17 3.37 14.61
N GLU A 65 18.99 3.44 13.28
CA GLU A 65 19.95 2.92 12.30
C GLU A 65 21.28 3.72 12.37
N VAL A 66 21.22 5.05 12.42
CA VAL A 66 22.43 5.88 12.56
C VAL A 66 23.17 5.54 13.87
N GLN A 67 22.46 5.41 14.98
CA GLN A 67 23.05 5.08 16.28
C GLN A 67 23.61 3.64 16.31
N GLN A 68 22.97 2.69 15.65
CA GLN A 68 23.50 1.32 15.51
C GLN A 68 24.79 1.28 14.69
N ILE A 69 24.84 2.02 13.58
CA ILE A 69 26.05 2.13 12.74
C ILE A 69 27.17 2.80 13.55
N ALA A 70 26.91 3.95 14.14
CA ALA A 70 27.89 4.69 14.94
C ALA A 70 28.34 3.93 16.18
N GLY A 71 27.42 3.16 16.79
CA GLY A 71 27.70 2.31 17.96
C GLY A 71 28.68 1.15 17.70
N ARG A 72 29.07 0.92 16.44
CA ARG A 72 30.17 0.01 16.09
C ARG A 72 31.56 0.64 16.28
N ALA A 73 31.61 1.95 16.49
CA ALA A 73 32.86 2.66 16.74
C ALA A 73 33.34 2.47 18.18
N GLY A 74 34.59 2.05 18.33
CA GLY A 74 35.25 1.80 19.64
C GLY A 74 35.14 0.34 20.09
N ARG A 75 36.30 -0.30 20.27
CA ARG A 75 36.39 -1.70 20.75
C ARG A 75 36.43 -1.71 22.26
N ARG A 76 35.42 -2.32 22.89
CA ARG A 76 35.33 -2.42 24.34
C ARG A 76 36.57 -3.08 24.94
N GLY A 77 37.19 -2.42 25.93
CA GLY A 77 38.40 -2.88 26.59
C GLY A 77 39.72 -2.71 25.80
N LYS A 78 39.64 -2.21 24.56
CA LYS A 78 40.85 -1.95 23.72
C LYS A 78 41.01 -0.48 23.35
N ASP A 79 39.92 0.24 23.06
CA ASP A 79 39.96 1.63 22.65
C ASP A 79 39.35 2.53 23.74
N LEU A 80 39.99 3.65 24.03
CA LEU A 80 39.47 4.69 24.94
C LEU A 80 38.42 5.57 24.25
N VAL A 81 38.54 5.73 22.92
CA VAL A 81 37.64 6.55 22.10
C VAL A 81 37.38 5.84 20.79
N GLY A 82 36.11 5.76 20.39
CA GLY A 82 35.68 5.35 19.06
C GLY A 82 35.36 6.57 18.19
N PHE A 83 35.58 6.47 16.90
CA PHE A 83 35.37 7.56 15.94
C PHE A 83 34.29 7.18 14.95
N ALA A 84 33.22 7.98 14.86
CA ALA A 84 32.27 7.95 13.75
C ALA A 84 32.55 9.12 12.81
N VAL A 85 33.04 8.86 11.61
CA VAL A 85 33.46 9.84 10.62
C VAL A 85 32.44 9.89 9.50
N VAL A 86 32.00 11.08 9.12
CA VAL A 86 31.13 11.32 7.97
C VAL A 86 31.99 11.87 6.83
N THR A 87 31.97 11.21 5.67
CA THR A 87 32.69 11.67 4.49
C THR A 87 31.83 12.58 3.64
N PRO A 88 32.34 13.69 3.11
CA PRO A 88 31.62 14.49 2.12
C PRO A 88 31.21 13.62 0.91
N SER A 89 29.94 13.59 0.58
CA SER A 89 29.40 12.81 -0.52
C SER A 89 28.05 13.41 -0.99
N PRO A 90 27.73 13.35 -2.28
CA PRO A 90 26.39 13.74 -2.75
C PRO A 90 25.25 12.87 -2.20
N TYR A 91 25.56 11.73 -1.57
CA TYR A 91 24.61 10.80 -0.94
C TYR A 91 24.43 11.05 0.56
N ILE A 92 24.96 12.17 1.09
CA ILE A 92 24.86 12.51 2.51
C ILE A 92 24.01 13.76 2.72
N ASP A 93 22.94 13.59 3.49
CA ASP A 93 22.21 14.67 4.15
C ASP A 93 22.72 14.81 5.60
N LEU A 94 23.41 15.92 5.89
CA LEU A 94 23.92 16.20 7.22
C LEU A 94 22.80 16.41 8.25
N GLY A 95 21.62 16.87 7.82
CA GLY A 95 20.45 17.03 8.69
C GLY A 95 19.94 15.69 9.21
N VAL A 96 19.90 14.66 8.35
CA VAL A 96 19.53 13.29 8.73
C VAL A 96 20.52 12.73 9.75
N LEU A 97 21.83 12.84 9.48
CA LEU A 97 22.85 12.32 10.38
C LEU A 97 22.90 13.09 11.71
N THR A 98 22.77 14.42 11.71
CA THR A 98 22.74 15.22 12.95
C THR A 98 21.56 14.79 13.83
N LYS A 99 20.38 14.65 13.25
CA LYS A 99 19.20 14.10 13.96
C LYS A 99 19.46 12.68 14.47
N GLY A 100 20.11 11.84 13.65
CA GLY A 100 20.48 10.48 14.01
C GLY A 100 21.39 10.41 15.23
N PHE A 101 22.42 11.26 15.31
CA PHE A 101 23.36 11.29 16.44
C PHE A 101 22.77 11.88 17.73
N THR A 102 21.88 12.86 17.62
CA THR A 102 21.39 13.63 18.78
C THR A 102 19.97 13.28 19.19
N GLY A 103 19.20 12.61 18.34
CA GLY A 103 17.81 12.29 18.58
C GLY A 103 17.59 11.08 19.49
N HIS A 104 16.35 10.92 19.93
CA HIS A 104 15.93 9.71 20.62
C HIS A 104 15.55 8.62 19.61
N PRO A 105 15.97 7.35 19.84
CA PRO A 105 15.60 6.23 18.99
C PRO A 105 14.08 6.12 18.84
N GLU A 106 13.64 5.63 17.70
CA GLU A 106 12.25 5.34 17.45
C GLU A 106 11.76 4.24 18.40
N SER A 107 10.50 4.33 18.79
CA SER A 107 9.88 3.27 19.59
C SER A 107 9.73 2.00 18.75
N ILE A 108 9.85 0.86 19.43
CA ILE A 108 9.59 -0.43 18.80
C ILE A 108 8.11 -0.53 18.47
N ASP A 109 7.78 -0.73 17.19
CA ASP A 109 6.42 -0.98 16.72
C ASP A 109 6.22 -2.48 16.48
N SER A 110 5.06 -2.98 16.93
CA SER A 110 4.68 -4.37 16.73
C SER A 110 4.40 -4.67 15.26
N GLN A 111 5.07 -5.67 14.72
CA GLN A 111 4.80 -6.21 13.38
C GLN A 111 3.80 -7.37 13.41
N PHE A 112 3.11 -7.56 14.53
CA PHE A 112 2.15 -8.64 14.71
C PHE A 112 0.96 -8.48 13.76
N THR A 113 0.72 -9.50 12.95
CA THR A 113 -0.41 -9.63 12.05
C THR A 113 -1.18 -10.92 12.32
N ILE A 114 -2.49 -10.91 12.09
CA ILE A 114 -3.33 -12.09 12.26
C ILE A 114 -3.38 -12.83 10.92
N SER A 115 -2.68 -13.96 10.82
CA SER A 115 -2.65 -14.83 9.66
C SER A 115 -3.74 -15.91 9.73
N TYR A 116 -4.12 -16.48 8.59
CA TYR A 116 -5.10 -17.58 8.52
C TYR A 116 -4.69 -18.81 9.34
N PRO A 117 -3.43 -19.32 9.25
CA PRO A 117 -3.01 -20.44 10.08
C PRO A 117 -3.06 -20.14 11.57
N MET A 118 -2.77 -18.90 11.97
CA MET A 118 -2.88 -18.49 13.37
C MET A 118 -4.33 -18.59 13.86
N VAL A 119 -5.30 -18.12 13.06
CA VAL A 119 -6.72 -18.20 13.42
C VAL A 119 -7.14 -19.66 13.59
N LEU A 120 -6.80 -20.53 12.64
CA LEU A 120 -7.11 -21.96 12.72
C LEU A 120 -6.49 -22.62 13.96
N ASN A 121 -5.21 -22.33 14.25
CA ASN A 121 -4.53 -22.91 15.43
C ASN A 121 -5.10 -22.38 16.74
N LEU A 122 -5.46 -21.10 16.83
CA LEU A 122 -6.09 -20.54 18.03
C LEU A 122 -7.49 -21.14 18.27
N LEU A 123 -8.31 -21.27 17.23
CA LEU A 123 -9.65 -21.88 17.34
C LEU A 123 -9.57 -23.37 17.69
N LYS A 124 -8.51 -24.08 17.26
CA LYS A 124 -8.28 -25.47 17.66
C LYS A 124 -7.93 -25.60 19.16
N ALA A 125 -7.20 -24.63 19.71
CA ALA A 125 -6.63 -24.72 21.06
C ALA A 125 -7.47 -24.02 22.13
N HIS A 126 -8.27 -23.02 21.78
CA HIS A 126 -8.92 -22.12 22.73
C HIS A 126 -10.35 -21.75 22.32
N PRO A 127 -11.27 -21.55 23.27
CA PRO A 127 -12.58 -20.94 23.01
C PRO A 127 -12.42 -19.46 22.71
N HIS A 128 -13.41 -18.86 22.00
CA HIS A 128 -13.41 -17.48 21.53
C HIS A 128 -13.07 -16.45 22.63
N GLU A 129 -13.61 -16.61 23.82
CA GLU A 129 -13.38 -15.69 24.95
C GLU A 129 -11.90 -15.67 25.38
N GLN A 130 -11.26 -16.84 25.39
CA GLN A 130 -9.83 -16.94 25.71
C GLN A 130 -8.97 -16.33 24.59
N ILE A 131 -9.34 -16.54 23.32
CA ILE A 131 -8.62 -15.94 22.18
C ILE A 131 -8.70 -14.42 22.27
N GLN A 132 -9.89 -13.87 22.55
CA GLN A 132 -10.06 -12.42 22.72
C GLN A 132 -9.17 -11.89 23.86
N ALA A 133 -9.10 -12.60 24.97
CA ALA A 133 -8.23 -12.22 26.10
C ALA A 133 -6.73 -12.31 25.75
N ILE A 134 -6.31 -13.31 24.97
CA ILE A 134 -4.93 -13.45 24.47
C ILE A 134 -4.57 -12.28 23.57
N LEU A 135 -5.41 -11.97 22.59
CA LEU A 135 -5.18 -10.86 21.66
C LEU A 135 -5.16 -9.51 22.40
N ALA A 136 -6.05 -9.31 23.38
CA ALA A 136 -6.10 -8.09 24.19
C ALA A 136 -4.82 -7.85 25.01
N LYS A 137 -4.09 -8.92 25.40
CA LYS A 137 -2.82 -8.84 26.13
C LYS A 137 -1.59 -8.71 25.25
N SER A 138 -1.75 -8.76 23.93
CA SER A 138 -0.62 -8.65 22.99
C SER A 138 0.03 -7.26 23.01
N PHE A 139 1.33 -7.19 22.68
CA PHE A 139 2.03 -5.90 22.55
C PHE A 139 1.41 -5.02 21.47
N ALA A 140 0.93 -5.61 20.37
CA ALA A 140 0.21 -4.88 19.33
C ALA A 140 -1.04 -4.18 19.88
N GLN A 141 -1.89 -4.89 20.66
CA GLN A 141 -3.08 -4.29 21.26
C GLN A 141 -2.71 -3.26 22.33
N PHE A 142 -1.65 -3.48 23.09
CA PHE A 142 -1.14 -2.47 24.03
C PHE A 142 -0.78 -1.16 23.33
N GLN A 143 -0.10 -1.21 22.18
CA GLN A 143 0.24 -0.02 21.40
C GLN A 143 -1.01 0.66 20.82
N LEU A 144 -1.98 -0.10 20.34
CA LEU A 144 -3.27 0.41 19.87
C LEU A 144 -4.04 1.09 21.01
N ASN A 145 -4.05 0.48 22.19
CA ASN A 145 -4.68 1.06 23.38
C ASN A 145 -4.02 2.38 23.79
N ARG A 146 -2.68 2.46 23.80
CA ARG A 146 -1.97 3.73 24.05
C ARG A 146 -2.34 4.83 23.06
N ARG A 147 -2.50 4.50 21.77
CA ARG A 147 -3.00 5.46 20.77
C ARG A 147 -4.44 5.87 21.05
N ALA A 148 -5.30 4.93 21.47
CA ALA A 148 -6.66 5.22 21.88
C ALA A 148 -6.72 6.15 23.10
N ASP A 149 -5.89 5.91 24.13
CA ASP A 149 -5.83 6.75 25.34
C ASP A 149 -5.38 8.19 25.02
N LEU A 150 -4.49 8.38 24.04
CA LEU A 150 -4.12 9.71 23.57
C LEU A 150 -5.29 10.44 22.90
N LEU A 151 -6.11 9.69 22.14
CA LEU A 151 -7.32 10.24 21.52
C LEU A 151 -8.41 10.51 22.57
N GLU A 152 -8.51 9.72 23.63
CA GLU A 152 -9.43 9.97 24.75
C GLU A 152 -9.12 11.29 25.44
N ARG A 153 -7.86 11.57 25.75
CA ARG A 153 -7.46 12.87 26.30
C ARG A 153 -7.83 14.04 25.39
N LYS A 154 -7.73 13.87 24.07
CA LYS A 154 -8.19 14.88 23.11
C LYS A 154 -9.71 15.00 23.11
N LEU A 155 -10.41 13.85 23.23
CA LEU A 155 -11.88 13.83 23.33
C LEU A 155 -12.36 14.55 24.58
N ASP A 156 -11.71 14.34 25.73
CA ASP A 156 -12.02 15.06 26.99
C ASP A 156 -11.82 16.57 26.82
N ALA A 157 -10.73 16.98 26.17
CA ALA A 157 -10.50 18.41 25.86
C ALA A 157 -11.59 18.98 24.93
N LEU A 158 -12.08 18.20 23.99
CA LEU A 158 -13.21 18.59 23.12
C LEU A 158 -14.54 18.64 23.89
N HIS A 159 -14.73 17.77 24.88
CA HIS A 159 -15.91 17.85 25.76
C HIS A 159 -15.94 19.18 26.53
N ILE A 160 -14.81 19.58 27.11
CA ILE A 160 -14.69 20.88 27.80
C ILE A 160 -14.97 22.04 26.83
N GLN A 161 -14.44 21.97 25.58
CA GLN A 161 -14.70 23.00 24.58
C GLN A 161 -16.17 23.02 24.12
N MET A 162 -16.89 21.91 24.24
CA MET A 162 -18.31 21.83 23.91
C MET A 162 -19.25 22.35 25.01
N GLU A 163 -18.80 22.44 26.28
CA GLU A 163 -19.63 22.91 27.40
C GLU A 163 -20.36 24.25 27.14
N PRO A 164 -19.70 25.28 26.54
CA PRO A 164 -20.39 26.54 26.24
C PRO A 164 -21.54 26.41 25.24
N PHE A 165 -21.56 25.30 24.47
CA PHE A 165 -22.57 25.02 23.45
C PHE A 165 -23.66 24.04 23.94
N GLY A 166 -23.89 23.98 25.21
CA GLY A 166 -24.88 23.11 25.84
C GLY A 166 -26.31 23.25 25.30
N PRO A 167 -27.28 22.55 25.91
CA PRO A 167 -28.69 22.56 25.50
C PRO A 167 -29.26 23.98 25.42
N ARG A 168 -30.10 24.21 24.40
CA ARG A 168 -30.83 25.48 24.21
C ARG A 168 -32.33 25.21 24.33
N VAL A 169 -33.13 25.96 23.60
CA VAL A 169 -34.57 25.65 23.51
C VAL A 169 -34.79 24.24 22.97
N CYS A 170 -33.95 23.81 22.05
CA CYS A 170 -33.92 22.41 21.55
C CYS A 170 -32.80 21.64 22.27
N THR A 171 -33.07 20.40 22.66
CA THR A 171 -32.08 19.52 23.30
C THR A 171 -30.90 19.23 22.38
N ASP A 172 -31.16 18.96 21.11
CA ASP A 172 -30.13 18.78 20.08
C ASP A 172 -30.19 19.89 19.03
N TRP A 173 -29.90 21.12 19.48
CA TRP A 173 -29.96 22.28 18.62
C TRP A 173 -28.98 22.24 17.43
N ILE A 174 -27.85 21.53 17.57
CA ILE A 174 -26.85 21.43 16.51
C ILE A 174 -27.40 20.63 15.35
N ALA A 175 -27.99 19.45 15.59
CA ALA A 175 -28.60 18.65 14.55
C ALA A 175 -29.81 19.33 13.91
N GLN A 176 -30.64 19.96 14.72
CA GLN A 176 -31.82 20.72 14.23
C GLN A 176 -31.41 21.92 13.39
N TRP A 177 -30.38 22.66 13.80
CA TRP A 177 -29.87 23.79 13.01
C TRP A 177 -29.21 23.29 11.71
N GLN A 178 -28.47 22.20 11.76
CA GLN A 178 -27.88 21.60 10.57
C GLN A 178 -28.94 21.28 9.50
N THR A 179 -30.00 20.58 9.91
CA THR A 179 -31.11 20.22 9.02
C THR A 179 -31.81 21.48 8.49
N PHE A 180 -32.12 22.42 9.37
CA PHE A 180 -32.76 23.69 9.01
C PHE A 180 -31.91 24.50 8.01
N ASP A 181 -30.61 24.65 8.26
CA ASP A 181 -29.70 25.41 7.35
C ASP A 181 -29.51 24.69 6.02
N GLN A 182 -29.49 23.37 6.01
CA GLN A 182 -29.42 22.57 4.79
C GLN A 182 -30.69 22.73 3.94
N VAL A 183 -31.86 22.63 4.53
CA VAL A 183 -33.15 22.86 3.85
C VAL A 183 -33.23 24.31 3.35
N ARG A 184 -32.81 25.29 4.15
CA ARG A 184 -32.75 26.70 3.77
C ARG A 184 -31.86 26.94 2.55
N ARG A 185 -30.65 26.33 2.53
CA ARG A 185 -29.71 26.44 1.40
C ARG A 185 -30.27 25.80 0.14
N GLN A 186 -30.85 24.63 0.26
CA GLN A 186 -31.45 23.93 -0.89
C GLN A 186 -32.66 24.70 -1.47
N ARG A 187 -33.52 25.28 -0.62
CA ARG A 187 -34.59 26.19 -1.11
C ARG A 187 -33.99 27.38 -1.85
N HIS A 188 -32.94 27.99 -1.31
CA HIS A 188 -32.30 29.13 -1.96
C HIS A 188 -31.66 28.74 -3.29
N GLN A 189 -30.98 27.59 -3.34
CA GLN A 189 -30.40 27.02 -4.57
C GLN A 189 -31.49 26.69 -5.61
N ARG A 190 -32.61 26.07 -5.22
CA ARG A 190 -33.73 25.81 -6.15
C ARG A 190 -34.34 27.09 -6.70
N HIS A 191 -34.37 28.16 -5.92
CA HIS A 191 -34.80 29.49 -6.40
C HIS A 191 -33.79 30.14 -7.35
N GLN A 192 -32.48 29.87 -7.16
CA GLN A 192 -31.43 30.33 -8.08
C GLN A 192 -31.31 29.49 -9.34
N VAL A 193 -31.38 28.14 -9.22
CA VAL A 193 -31.27 27.21 -10.37
C VAL A 193 -32.46 27.37 -11.33
N ARG A 194 -33.63 27.77 -10.85
CA ARG A 194 -34.70 28.20 -11.75
C ARG A 194 -34.37 29.48 -12.57
N ARG A 195 -33.26 30.15 -12.23
CA ARG A 195 -32.81 31.39 -12.92
C ARG A 195 -31.56 31.21 -13.76
N ASP A 196 -30.64 30.28 -13.47
CA ASP A 196 -29.33 30.19 -14.13
C ASP A 196 -28.87 28.71 -14.29
N GLU A 197 -28.56 28.33 -15.52
CA GLU A 197 -27.82 27.13 -16.01
C GLU A 197 -28.42 25.74 -15.78
N SER A 198 -28.46 24.94 -16.85
CA SER A 198 -28.77 23.52 -16.75
C SER A 198 -27.65 22.76 -16.02
N PRO A 199 -27.94 21.80 -15.14
CA PRO A 199 -26.94 20.97 -14.46
C PRO A 199 -25.97 20.27 -15.42
N GLU A 200 -26.43 19.97 -16.63
CA GLU A 200 -25.65 19.39 -17.71
C GLU A 200 -24.55 20.33 -18.23
N LEU A 201 -24.83 21.62 -18.36
CA LEU A 201 -23.84 22.60 -18.82
C LEU A 201 -22.75 22.80 -17.75
N SER A 202 -23.11 22.83 -16.47
CA SER A 202 -22.16 22.97 -15.38
C SER A 202 -21.24 21.74 -15.29
N ALA A 203 -21.79 20.53 -15.44
CA ALA A 203 -21.01 19.29 -15.48
C ALA A 203 -20.07 19.27 -16.70
N ARG A 204 -20.56 19.58 -17.90
CA ARG A 204 -19.72 19.63 -19.12
C ARG A 204 -18.61 20.67 -19.01
N PHE A 205 -18.89 21.84 -18.47
CA PHE A 205 -17.90 22.90 -18.32
C PHE A 205 -16.73 22.48 -17.43
N HIS A 206 -16.98 21.69 -16.40
CA HIS A 206 -15.92 21.16 -15.56
C HIS A 206 -14.88 20.32 -16.32
N PHE A 207 -15.32 19.61 -17.36
CA PHE A 207 -14.45 18.78 -18.19
C PHE A 207 -13.84 19.50 -19.41
N MET A 208 -14.22 20.75 -19.69
CA MET A 208 -13.62 21.59 -20.75
C MET A 208 -12.28 22.18 -20.29
N THR A 209 -11.40 21.32 -19.77
CA THR A 209 -10.06 21.72 -19.29
C THR A 209 -9.14 22.09 -20.44
N PRO A 210 -8.11 22.93 -20.21
CA PRO A 210 -7.10 23.22 -21.20
C PRO A 210 -6.49 21.96 -21.83
N GLY A 211 -6.25 22.00 -23.14
CA GLY A 211 -5.78 20.86 -23.95
C GLY A 211 -6.89 19.91 -24.43
N ARG A 212 -8.10 19.96 -23.86
CA ARG A 212 -9.21 19.06 -24.20
C ARG A 212 -9.81 19.34 -25.56
N VAL A 213 -10.09 18.29 -26.34
CA VAL A 213 -10.80 18.42 -27.62
C VAL A 213 -12.31 18.53 -27.38
N VAL A 214 -12.92 19.50 -28.04
CA VAL A 214 -14.36 19.75 -27.96
C VAL A 214 -14.97 19.84 -29.35
N GLY A 215 -16.23 19.41 -29.47
CA GLY A 215 -17.06 19.57 -30.69
C GLY A 215 -17.83 20.89 -30.67
N LEU A 216 -17.61 21.69 -31.69
CA LEU A 216 -18.33 22.96 -31.94
C LEU A 216 -19.30 22.79 -33.08
N THR A 217 -20.22 23.75 -33.27
CA THR A 217 -21.17 23.77 -34.39
C THR A 217 -20.48 23.76 -35.77
N ARG A 218 -19.23 24.20 -35.84
CA ARG A 218 -18.41 24.19 -37.06
C ARG A 218 -17.08 23.47 -36.83
N GLY A 219 -17.14 22.15 -36.64
CA GLY A 219 -15.96 21.31 -36.49
C GLY A 219 -15.47 21.14 -35.03
N ARG A 220 -14.22 20.76 -34.87
CA ARG A 220 -13.59 20.50 -33.59
C ARG A 220 -12.64 21.61 -33.19
N GLY A 221 -12.32 21.69 -31.89
CA GLY A 221 -11.33 22.62 -31.40
C GLY A 221 -10.68 22.11 -30.11
N ILE A 222 -9.54 22.68 -29.74
CA ILE A 222 -8.83 22.40 -28.49
C ILE A 222 -9.11 23.55 -27.52
N VAL A 223 -9.59 23.26 -26.34
CA VAL A 223 -9.80 24.25 -25.27
C VAL A 223 -8.46 24.82 -24.85
N LEU A 224 -8.29 26.12 -24.96
CA LEU A 224 -7.12 26.85 -24.52
C LEU A 224 -7.30 27.39 -23.08
N ARG A 225 -8.48 27.87 -22.77
CA ARG A 225 -8.82 28.47 -21.48
C ARG A 225 -10.29 28.31 -21.18
N GLN A 226 -10.63 28.10 -19.94
CA GLN A 226 -12.01 28.22 -19.44
C GLN A 226 -12.07 29.29 -18.35
N TYR A 227 -13.11 30.13 -18.40
CA TYR A 227 -13.25 31.20 -17.42
C TYR A 227 -14.71 31.67 -17.27
N ARG A 228 -14.99 32.31 -16.12
CA ARG A 228 -16.27 32.99 -15.87
C ARG A 228 -16.01 34.48 -15.78
N SER A 229 -16.57 35.26 -16.67
CA SER A 229 -16.43 36.71 -16.64
C SER A 229 -17.45 37.34 -15.69
N LYS A 230 -17.00 38.31 -14.86
CA LYS A 230 -17.91 39.09 -14.03
C LYS A 230 -18.92 39.81 -14.88
N GLY A 231 -20.21 39.47 -14.75
CA GLY A 231 -21.31 40.10 -15.49
C GLY A 231 -21.86 39.32 -16.69
N GLN A 232 -21.20 38.26 -17.13
CA GLN A 232 -21.75 37.33 -18.14
C GLN A 232 -22.40 36.12 -17.48
N ARG A 233 -23.62 35.75 -17.95
CA ARG A 233 -24.41 34.66 -17.41
C ARG A 233 -23.86 33.27 -17.74
N ASN A 234 -23.18 33.11 -18.86
CA ASN A 234 -22.68 31.82 -19.31
C ASN A 234 -21.16 31.74 -19.15
N PRO A 235 -20.62 30.58 -18.72
CA PRO A 235 -19.19 30.36 -18.72
C PRO A 235 -18.64 30.38 -20.15
N MET A 236 -17.43 30.91 -20.32
CA MET A 236 -16.76 31.11 -21.59
C MET A 236 -15.56 30.18 -21.73
N ILE A 237 -15.25 29.81 -22.96
CA ILE A 237 -14.04 29.09 -23.31
C ILE A 237 -13.34 29.76 -24.50
N SER A 238 -12.01 29.74 -24.49
CA SER A 238 -11.17 30.07 -25.64
C SER A 238 -10.77 28.74 -26.29
N VAL A 239 -11.00 28.63 -27.61
CA VAL A 239 -10.79 27.38 -28.34
C VAL A 239 -9.90 27.64 -29.57
N LEU A 240 -8.85 26.84 -29.73
CA LEU A 240 -8.01 26.77 -30.92
C LEU A 240 -8.72 25.91 -31.97
N ARG A 241 -8.84 26.43 -33.18
CA ARG A 241 -9.44 25.74 -34.33
C ARG A 241 -8.39 25.09 -35.24
N PRO A 242 -8.80 24.19 -36.15
CA PRO A 242 -7.89 23.59 -37.14
C PRO A 242 -7.20 24.57 -38.07
N ASP A 243 -7.79 25.75 -38.28
CA ASP A 243 -7.23 26.84 -39.09
C ASP A 243 -6.23 27.73 -38.32
N GLY A 244 -5.86 27.37 -37.10
CA GLY A 244 -4.96 28.14 -36.23
C GLY A 244 -5.64 29.32 -35.52
N ALA A 245 -6.92 29.60 -35.82
CA ALA A 245 -7.63 30.70 -35.19
C ALA A 245 -8.09 30.39 -33.78
N VAL A 246 -7.84 31.32 -32.84
CA VAL A 246 -8.38 31.25 -31.48
C VAL A 246 -9.71 31.97 -31.42
N THR A 247 -10.75 31.30 -31.00
CA THR A 247 -12.11 31.83 -30.88
C THR A 247 -12.63 31.74 -29.46
N GLU A 248 -13.21 32.82 -28.96
CA GLU A 248 -13.93 32.80 -27.71
C GLU A 248 -15.42 32.51 -27.93
N CYS A 249 -15.95 31.54 -27.20
CA CYS A 249 -17.36 31.20 -27.32
C CYS A 249 -17.95 30.76 -25.97
N PRO A 250 -19.29 30.91 -25.80
CA PRO A 250 -19.96 30.38 -24.62
C PRO A 250 -19.82 28.86 -24.54
N ALA A 251 -19.55 28.31 -23.37
CA ALA A 251 -19.45 26.85 -23.13
C ALA A 251 -20.72 26.10 -23.57
N ALA A 252 -21.87 26.78 -23.57
CA ALA A 252 -23.15 26.23 -24.04
C ALA A 252 -23.13 25.89 -25.55
N THR A 253 -22.21 26.44 -26.35
CA THR A 253 -22.08 26.15 -27.80
C THR A 253 -21.30 24.86 -28.09
N VAL A 254 -20.72 24.23 -27.06
CA VAL A 254 -20.04 22.94 -27.15
C VAL A 254 -21.07 21.82 -27.17
N GLY A 255 -21.11 21.08 -28.27
CA GLY A 255 -22.00 19.92 -28.42
C GLY A 255 -21.44 18.68 -27.71
N GLU A 256 -20.18 18.41 -27.91
CA GLU A 256 -19.52 17.19 -27.43
C GLU A 256 -18.18 17.52 -26.74
N VAL A 257 -17.82 16.73 -25.71
CA VAL A 257 -16.52 16.78 -25.07
C VAL A 257 -15.84 15.43 -25.31
N PHE A 258 -14.68 15.43 -25.94
CA PHE A 258 -13.98 14.19 -26.29
C PHE A 258 -12.99 13.77 -25.22
N ASP A 259 -12.71 12.47 -25.13
CA ASP A 259 -11.70 11.91 -24.22
C ASP A 259 -10.28 12.01 -24.82
N ARG A 260 -9.94 13.18 -25.35
CA ARG A 260 -8.62 13.47 -25.88
C ARG A 260 -8.12 14.80 -25.29
N ILE A 261 -6.92 14.76 -24.74
CA ILE A 261 -6.21 15.93 -24.21
C ILE A 261 -4.86 16.02 -24.90
N PHE A 262 -4.46 17.23 -25.27
CA PHE A 262 -3.13 17.55 -25.77
C PHE A 262 -2.33 18.23 -24.66
N ASP A 263 -1.06 17.85 -24.55
CA ASP A 263 -0.11 18.55 -23.68
C ASP A 263 0.41 19.81 -24.39
N CYS A 264 0.48 20.92 -23.67
CA CYS A 264 0.90 22.21 -24.20
C CYS A 264 1.93 22.85 -23.25
N GLU A 265 2.90 23.58 -23.82
CA GLU A 265 3.84 24.39 -23.04
C GLU A 265 3.20 25.68 -22.52
N GLU A 266 3.61 26.16 -21.36
CA GLU A 266 3.06 27.35 -20.69
C GLU A 266 3.60 28.67 -21.28
N THR A 267 2.71 29.66 -21.51
CA THR A 267 3.08 31.05 -21.83
C THR A 267 2.33 32.05 -20.95
N PRO A 268 2.81 33.32 -20.82
CA PRO A 268 2.13 34.33 -20.00
C PRO A 268 0.67 34.63 -20.41
N SER A 269 0.33 34.52 -21.68
CA SER A 269 -1.03 34.76 -22.19
C SER A 269 -1.91 33.52 -22.07
N PHE A 270 -1.30 32.36 -22.24
CA PHE A 270 -1.90 31.05 -22.06
C PHE A 270 -0.85 30.23 -21.31
N PRO A 271 -0.89 30.22 -19.95
CA PRO A 271 0.20 29.71 -19.12
C PRO A 271 0.61 28.26 -19.38
N TRP A 272 -0.08 27.57 -20.27
CA TRP A 272 0.09 26.16 -20.60
C TRP A 272 0.24 25.90 -22.12
N CYS A 273 0.38 26.96 -22.97
CA CYS A 273 0.54 26.81 -24.42
C CYS A 273 1.36 27.96 -25.05
N SER A 274 2.38 27.63 -25.86
CA SER A 274 3.22 28.57 -26.59
C SER A 274 2.68 28.86 -28.01
N ALA A 275 3.08 29.98 -28.61
CA ALA A 275 2.71 30.32 -30.01
C ALA A 275 3.23 29.27 -31.01
N THR A 276 4.38 28.67 -30.79
CA THR A 276 4.95 27.60 -31.62
C THR A 276 4.14 26.30 -31.53
N SER A 277 3.54 26.04 -30.36
CA SER A 277 2.67 24.86 -30.18
C SER A 277 1.28 25.05 -30.80
N PHE A 278 0.83 26.26 -31.11
CA PHE A 278 -0.48 26.47 -31.74
C PHE A 278 -0.54 25.92 -33.15
N ASP A 279 0.49 26.13 -33.97
CA ASP A 279 0.57 25.58 -35.32
C ASP A 279 0.64 24.07 -35.31
N GLU A 280 1.45 23.53 -34.40
CA GLU A 280 1.57 22.08 -34.17
C GLU A 280 0.23 21.47 -33.70
N LEU A 281 -0.41 22.08 -32.72
CA LEU A 281 -1.71 21.65 -32.21
C LEU A 281 -2.82 21.71 -33.24
N SER A 282 -2.82 22.74 -34.06
CA SER A 282 -3.78 22.88 -35.17
C SER A 282 -3.59 21.80 -36.21
N TYR A 283 -2.33 21.47 -36.55
CA TYR A 283 -1.99 20.35 -37.42
C TYR A 283 -2.43 19.01 -36.83
N GLN A 284 -2.06 18.74 -35.58
CA GLN A 284 -2.46 17.53 -34.89
C GLN A 284 -3.99 17.41 -34.74
N LEU A 285 -4.70 18.51 -34.59
CA LEU A 285 -6.17 18.54 -34.56
C LEU A 285 -6.80 18.13 -35.91
N THR A 286 -6.17 18.49 -37.05
CA THR A 286 -6.63 18.06 -38.37
C THR A 286 -6.40 16.60 -38.67
N GLU A 287 -5.33 16.00 -38.10
CA GLU A 287 -4.98 14.59 -38.26
C GLU A 287 -5.80 13.65 -37.37
N LEU A 288 -6.65 14.19 -36.49
CA LEU A 288 -7.46 13.35 -35.60
C LEU A 288 -8.48 12.52 -36.40
N PRO A 289 -8.68 11.24 -36.00
CA PRO A 289 -9.64 10.36 -36.65
C PRO A 289 -11.05 10.93 -36.60
N THR A 290 -11.84 10.67 -37.64
CA THR A 290 -13.23 11.18 -37.78
C THR A 290 -14.10 10.79 -36.58
N ARG A 291 -13.87 9.64 -35.97
CA ARG A 291 -14.56 9.18 -34.76
C ARG A 291 -13.61 9.21 -33.56
N LEU A 292 -13.85 10.13 -32.63
CA LEU A 292 -13.18 10.17 -31.33
C LEU A 292 -14.12 9.64 -30.24
N PRO A 293 -13.59 8.99 -29.19
CA PRO A 293 -14.38 8.64 -28.02
C PRO A 293 -14.92 9.90 -27.35
N ILE A 294 -16.23 9.96 -27.16
CA ILE A 294 -16.89 11.02 -26.39
C ILE A 294 -16.68 10.69 -24.90
N LEU A 295 -16.28 11.69 -24.12
CA LEU A 295 -16.13 11.54 -22.68
C LEU A 295 -17.50 11.27 -22.05
N PRO A 296 -17.69 10.13 -21.35
CA PRO A 296 -18.93 9.84 -20.65
C PRO A 296 -19.04 10.76 -19.42
N ILE A 297 -19.66 11.93 -19.59
CA ILE A 297 -19.88 12.88 -18.50
C ILE A 297 -21.08 12.37 -17.71
N LEU A 298 -20.79 11.77 -16.55
CA LEU A 298 -21.81 11.49 -15.54
C LEU A 298 -22.25 12.85 -14.97
N VAL A 299 -23.43 13.30 -15.37
CA VAL A 299 -24.13 14.37 -14.64
C VAL A 299 -24.30 13.83 -13.21
N PRO A 300 -23.75 14.48 -12.17
CA PRO A 300 -23.97 14.02 -10.81
C PRO A 300 -25.49 13.93 -10.64
N LYS A 301 -26.00 12.71 -10.36
CA LYS A 301 -27.36 12.60 -9.82
C LYS A 301 -27.38 13.58 -8.67
N GLU A 302 -28.34 14.53 -8.73
CA GLU A 302 -28.53 15.57 -7.74
C GLU A 302 -28.03 15.10 -6.36
N SER A 303 -26.99 15.76 -5.83
CA SER A 303 -26.47 15.48 -4.49
C SER A 303 -27.66 15.29 -3.57
N GLU A 304 -27.71 14.22 -2.78
CA GLU A 304 -28.80 13.83 -1.87
C GLU A 304 -29.82 14.95 -1.66
N VAL A 305 -30.74 15.08 -2.57
CA VAL A 305 -31.83 16.06 -2.50
C VAL A 305 -32.71 15.54 -1.39
N LEU A 306 -32.72 16.22 -0.26
CA LEU A 306 -33.65 15.91 0.80
C LEU A 306 -35.04 15.71 0.17
N PRO A 307 -35.76 14.64 0.53
CA PRO A 307 -37.08 14.34 -0.02
C PRO A 307 -37.97 15.60 -0.01
N ASP A 308 -38.79 15.79 -1.04
CA ASP A 308 -39.67 16.95 -1.15
C ASP A 308 -40.55 17.16 0.08
N ALA A 309 -40.91 16.06 0.78
CA ALA A 309 -41.58 16.10 2.07
C ALA A 309 -40.82 16.88 3.15
N ILE A 310 -39.47 16.75 3.21
CA ILE A 310 -38.63 17.50 4.18
C ILE A 310 -38.57 18.99 3.80
N ILE A 311 -38.58 19.31 2.51
CA ILE A 311 -38.57 20.71 2.04
C ILE A 311 -39.93 21.37 2.27
N GLN A 312 -41.01 20.62 2.17
CA GLN A 312 -42.36 21.10 2.48
C GLN A 312 -42.57 21.33 3.96
N SER A 313 -41.91 20.53 4.84
CA SER A 313 -41.97 20.71 6.30
C SER A 313 -41.14 21.87 6.85
N PHE A 314 -40.62 22.77 6.00
CA PHE A 314 -39.81 23.93 6.48
C PHE A 314 -40.58 24.80 7.49
N GLY A 315 -41.92 24.88 7.39
CA GLY A 315 -42.76 25.59 8.37
C GLY A 315 -42.85 24.93 9.74
N ASP A 316 -42.54 23.64 9.82
CA ASP A 316 -42.64 22.85 11.06
C ASP A 316 -41.39 22.99 11.95
N PHE A 317 -40.31 23.57 11.41
CA PHE A 317 -39.12 23.85 12.22
C PHE A 317 -39.37 25.00 13.19
N PRO A 318 -39.01 24.83 14.47
CA PRO A 318 -39.13 25.91 15.45
C PRO A 318 -38.13 27.05 15.23
N CYS A 319 -37.10 26.84 14.42
CA CYS A 319 -35.99 27.75 14.20
C CYS A 319 -36.37 29.14 13.64
N PRO A 320 -37.36 29.31 12.74
CA PRO A 320 -37.75 30.63 12.22
C PRO A 320 -38.17 31.62 13.30
N THR A 321 -38.92 31.16 14.31
CA THR A 321 -39.48 31.98 15.40
C THR A 321 -38.75 31.80 16.73
N CYS A 322 -37.73 30.96 16.79
CA CYS A 322 -37.01 30.59 18.00
C CYS A 322 -36.16 31.76 18.55
N PRO A 323 -36.29 32.12 19.84
CA PRO A 323 -35.51 33.19 20.45
C PRO A 323 -34.00 32.90 20.49
N SER A 324 -33.60 31.63 20.51
CA SER A 324 -32.20 31.20 20.46
C SER A 324 -31.58 31.20 19.06
N ARG A 325 -32.34 31.51 18.00
CA ARG A 325 -31.88 31.49 16.61
C ARG A 325 -30.60 32.30 16.37
N PRO A 326 -30.42 33.55 16.85
CA PRO A 326 -29.18 34.30 16.63
C PRO A 326 -27.96 33.61 17.24
N ALA A 327 -28.09 33.06 18.43
CA ALA A 327 -27.04 32.30 19.10
C ALA A 327 -26.72 30.99 18.35
N CYS A 328 -27.75 30.26 17.89
CA CYS A 328 -27.55 29.06 17.06
C CYS A 328 -26.80 29.38 15.76
N GLN A 329 -27.19 30.43 15.06
CA GLN A 329 -26.54 30.87 13.83
C GLN A 329 -25.07 31.26 14.04
N LYS A 330 -24.77 31.97 15.15
CA LYS A 330 -23.42 32.40 15.50
C LYS A 330 -22.50 31.21 15.81
N ASP A 331 -22.99 30.29 16.62
CA ASP A 331 -22.16 29.26 17.25
C ASP A 331 -22.14 27.96 16.47
N PHE A 332 -23.04 27.77 15.48
CA PHE A 332 -23.24 26.50 14.77
C PHE A 332 -21.96 25.97 14.13
N ALA A 333 -21.23 26.83 13.39
CA ALA A 333 -20.04 26.38 12.67
C ALA A 333 -18.99 25.77 13.61
N THR A 334 -18.79 26.41 14.78
CA THR A 334 -17.84 25.95 15.80
C THR A 334 -18.35 24.68 16.50
N ALA A 335 -19.58 24.69 16.98
CA ALA A 335 -20.17 23.57 17.68
C ALA A 335 -20.30 22.32 16.80
N HIS A 336 -20.70 22.49 15.55
CA HIS A 336 -20.81 21.41 14.57
C HIS A 336 -19.43 20.79 14.26
N ARG A 337 -18.39 21.61 14.04
CA ARG A 337 -17.02 21.12 13.85
C ARG A 337 -16.53 20.31 15.05
N LEU A 338 -16.68 20.85 16.26
CA LEU A 338 -16.28 20.15 17.49
C LEU A 338 -17.03 18.82 17.66
N ARG A 339 -18.33 18.79 17.39
CA ARG A 339 -19.15 17.57 17.43
C ARG A 339 -18.70 16.52 16.40
N GLN A 340 -18.37 16.95 15.19
CA GLN A 340 -17.82 16.05 14.17
C GLN A 340 -16.46 15.50 14.59
N GLU A 341 -15.63 16.32 15.23
CA GLU A 341 -14.33 15.90 15.72
C GLU A 341 -14.45 14.91 16.88
N GLN A 342 -15.37 15.16 17.82
CA GLN A 342 -15.72 14.21 18.88
C GLN A 342 -16.18 12.88 18.30
N HIS A 343 -17.10 12.90 17.32
CA HIS A 343 -17.58 11.67 16.67
C HIS A 343 -16.46 10.89 15.98
N ARG A 344 -15.57 11.59 15.27
CA ARG A 344 -14.40 10.96 14.63
C ARG A 344 -13.48 10.33 15.67
N HIS A 345 -13.15 11.02 16.74
CA HIS A 345 -12.29 10.46 17.80
C HIS A 345 -12.95 9.28 18.49
N THR A 346 -14.23 9.35 18.85
CA THR A 346 -14.97 8.23 19.45
C THR A 346 -14.93 6.99 18.55
N LYS A 347 -15.23 7.16 17.25
CA LYS A 347 -15.16 6.07 16.26
C LYS A 347 -13.75 5.50 16.13
N SER A 348 -12.73 6.36 16.11
CA SER A 348 -11.33 5.94 16.02
C SER A 348 -10.88 5.19 17.27
N ILE A 349 -11.28 5.62 18.46
CA ILE A 349 -10.99 4.95 19.73
C ILE A 349 -11.60 3.53 19.73
N GLN A 350 -12.88 3.43 19.37
CA GLN A 350 -13.56 2.13 19.28
C GLN A 350 -12.86 1.20 18.28
N ALA A 351 -12.52 1.72 17.09
CA ALA A 351 -11.80 0.96 16.08
C ALA A 351 -10.42 0.48 16.56
N LEU A 352 -9.65 1.32 17.24
CA LEU A 352 -8.35 0.95 17.78
C LEU A 352 -8.46 -0.13 18.88
N ARG A 353 -9.41 0.02 19.80
CA ARG A 353 -9.61 -0.93 20.90
C ARG A 353 -10.10 -2.28 20.44
N ALA A 354 -10.91 -2.33 19.38
CA ALA A 354 -11.44 -3.56 18.80
C ALA A 354 -10.59 -4.12 17.64
N SER A 355 -9.52 -3.44 17.23
CA SER A 355 -8.85 -3.66 15.95
C SER A 355 -8.36 -5.10 15.74
N LEU A 356 -7.66 -5.70 16.71
CA LEU A 356 -7.16 -7.08 16.56
C LEU A 356 -8.29 -8.10 16.59
N TRP A 357 -9.27 -7.91 17.48
CA TRP A 357 -10.42 -8.80 17.53
C TRP A 357 -11.26 -8.74 16.26
N HIS A 358 -11.48 -7.55 15.71
CA HIS A 358 -12.19 -7.37 14.46
C HIS A 358 -11.46 -8.05 13.29
N ARG A 359 -10.14 -7.85 13.16
CA ARG A 359 -9.33 -8.55 12.15
C ARG A 359 -9.37 -10.07 12.31
N PHE A 360 -9.42 -10.57 13.55
CA PHE A 360 -9.57 -12.00 13.82
C PHE A 360 -10.92 -12.51 13.32
N GLN A 361 -12.00 -11.77 13.56
CA GLN A 361 -13.35 -12.10 13.07
C GLN A 361 -13.43 -12.05 11.52
N GLU A 362 -12.87 -11.02 10.88
CA GLU A 362 -12.78 -10.95 9.42
C GLU A 362 -12.07 -12.18 8.82
N ARG A 363 -11.00 -12.65 9.47
CA ARG A 363 -10.31 -13.87 9.04
C ARG A 363 -11.16 -15.13 9.23
N ILE A 364 -11.97 -15.21 10.30
CA ILE A 364 -12.93 -16.30 10.50
C ILE A 364 -13.97 -16.31 9.36
N GLU A 365 -14.54 -15.17 9.01
CA GLU A 365 -15.52 -15.06 7.92
C GLU A 365 -14.95 -15.56 6.59
N VAL A 366 -13.70 -15.17 6.28
CA VAL A 366 -13.00 -15.66 5.09
C VAL A 366 -12.82 -17.19 5.16
N LEU A 367 -12.33 -17.72 6.27
CA LEU A 367 -12.12 -19.16 6.45
C LEU A 367 -13.43 -19.96 6.38
N GLN A 368 -14.53 -19.40 6.88
CA GLN A 368 -15.88 -19.99 6.73
C GLN A 368 -16.33 -19.97 5.26
N LYS A 369 -16.14 -18.86 4.57
CA LYS A 369 -16.46 -18.71 3.15
C LYS A 369 -15.74 -19.75 2.28
N PHE A 370 -14.47 -20.02 2.57
CA PHE A 370 -13.67 -21.01 1.86
C PHE A 370 -13.84 -22.44 2.41
N GLY A 371 -14.64 -22.65 3.47
CA GLY A 371 -14.97 -23.95 4.01
C GLY A 371 -13.89 -24.59 4.91
N TYR A 372 -12.90 -23.83 5.36
CA TYR A 372 -11.93 -24.27 6.37
C TYR A 372 -12.49 -24.28 7.79
N LEU A 373 -13.54 -23.49 7.99
CA LEU A 373 -14.31 -23.45 9.23
C LEU A 373 -15.81 -23.72 8.93
N SER A 374 -16.46 -24.43 9.84
CA SER A 374 -17.91 -24.55 9.86
C SER A 374 -18.57 -23.22 10.23
N PRO A 375 -19.89 -23.05 10.03
CA PRO A 375 -20.63 -21.87 10.51
C PRO A 375 -20.51 -21.65 12.03
N SER A 376 -20.25 -22.70 12.80
CA SER A 376 -19.98 -22.64 14.25
C SER A 376 -18.52 -22.39 14.60
N SER A 377 -17.69 -21.99 13.63
CA SER A 377 -16.24 -21.72 13.77
C SER A 377 -15.42 -22.93 14.24
N GLN A 378 -15.88 -24.14 14.01
CA GLN A 378 -15.11 -25.36 14.24
C GLN A 378 -14.29 -25.70 12.98
N LEU A 379 -13.10 -26.26 13.15
CA LEU A 379 -12.29 -26.67 12.01
C LEU A 379 -12.99 -27.80 11.24
N THR A 380 -12.99 -27.68 9.93
CA THR A 380 -13.35 -28.76 9.01
C THR A 380 -12.15 -29.68 8.79
N GLU A 381 -12.32 -30.76 8.03
CA GLU A 381 -11.20 -31.60 7.61
C GLU A 381 -10.12 -30.80 6.86
N ASP A 382 -10.54 -29.89 5.98
CA ASP A 382 -9.64 -28.97 5.29
C ASP A 382 -8.97 -27.99 6.27
N GLY A 383 -9.69 -27.49 7.27
CA GLY A 383 -9.13 -26.64 8.32
C GLY A 383 -8.05 -27.34 9.15
N GLU A 384 -8.22 -28.65 9.39
CA GLU A 384 -7.25 -29.42 10.18
C GLU A 384 -5.89 -29.57 9.52
N TRP A 385 -5.81 -29.72 8.21
CA TRP A 385 -4.50 -29.76 7.55
C TRP A 385 -4.00 -28.35 7.17
N ALA A 386 -4.90 -27.43 6.78
CA ALA A 386 -4.50 -26.07 6.41
C ALA A 386 -3.80 -25.32 7.54
N ARG A 387 -4.16 -25.56 8.81
CA ARG A 387 -3.49 -24.95 9.98
C ARG A 387 -2.01 -25.32 10.12
N LEU A 388 -1.55 -26.36 9.43
CA LEU A 388 -0.16 -26.79 9.43
C LEU A 388 0.71 -25.96 8.49
N ILE A 389 0.11 -25.27 7.51
CA ILE A 389 0.80 -24.41 6.55
C ILE A 389 0.99 -23.01 7.17
N ARG A 390 2.13 -22.80 7.84
CA ARG A 390 2.43 -21.59 8.64
C ARG A 390 3.45 -20.70 7.97
N ILE A 391 3.21 -20.36 6.70
CA ILE A 391 4.07 -19.57 5.85
C ILE A 391 3.28 -18.41 5.23
N ASP A 392 3.99 -17.48 4.59
CA ASP A 392 3.37 -16.40 3.85
C ASP A 392 2.51 -16.95 2.71
N HIS A 393 1.48 -16.20 2.32
CA HIS A 393 0.51 -16.61 1.30
C HIS A 393 -0.13 -17.98 1.56
N SER A 394 -0.42 -18.27 2.82
CA SER A 394 -0.95 -19.56 3.25
C SER A 394 -2.31 -19.90 2.64
N LEU A 395 -3.18 -18.90 2.43
CA LEU A 395 -4.48 -19.12 1.79
C LEU A 395 -4.31 -19.52 0.32
N LEU A 396 -3.42 -18.85 -0.42
CA LEU A 396 -3.10 -19.21 -1.80
C LEU A 396 -2.58 -20.66 -1.89
N ILE A 397 -1.65 -21.02 -1.01
CA ILE A 397 -1.04 -22.36 -1.03
C ILE A 397 -2.08 -23.44 -0.68
N THR A 398 -2.92 -23.20 0.31
CA THR A 398 -3.96 -24.17 0.67
C THR A 398 -5.03 -24.31 -0.42
N GLU A 399 -5.40 -23.23 -1.10
CA GLU A 399 -6.33 -23.29 -2.23
C GLU A 399 -5.71 -23.96 -3.47
N LEU A 400 -4.40 -23.80 -3.72
CA LEU A 400 -3.68 -24.54 -4.77
C LEU A 400 -3.66 -26.04 -4.48
N ILE A 401 -3.48 -26.43 -3.23
CA ILE A 401 -3.54 -27.85 -2.81
C ILE A 401 -4.95 -28.40 -3.01
N ARG A 402 -5.99 -27.69 -2.59
CA ARG A 402 -7.41 -28.08 -2.79
C ARG A 402 -7.80 -28.18 -4.26
N ALA A 403 -7.28 -27.29 -5.09
CA ALA A 403 -7.49 -27.32 -6.53
C ALA A 403 -6.64 -28.40 -7.24
N GLU A 404 -5.95 -29.25 -6.50
CA GLU A 404 -5.08 -30.32 -7.01
C GLU A 404 -4.01 -29.81 -8.01
N ALA A 405 -3.63 -28.53 -7.92
CA ALA A 405 -2.71 -27.90 -8.86
C ALA A 405 -1.33 -28.56 -8.91
N PHE A 406 -0.95 -29.29 -7.88
CA PHE A 406 0.33 -30.00 -7.76
C PHE A 406 0.22 -31.51 -8.00
N THR A 407 -0.95 -32.01 -8.42
CA THR A 407 -1.14 -33.44 -8.67
C THR A 407 -0.25 -33.89 -9.84
N GLY A 408 0.63 -34.85 -9.56
CA GLY A 408 1.58 -35.35 -10.55
C GLY A 408 2.72 -34.36 -10.90
N ALA A 409 2.84 -33.24 -10.19
CA ALA A 409 3.93 -32.30 -10.42
C ALA A 409 5.29 -32.91 -10.01
N GLU A 410 6.28 -32.73 -10.86
CA GLU A 410 7.66 -33.11 -10.54
C GLU A 410 8.25 -32.22 -9.44
N PRO A 411 9.21 -32.70 -8.65
CA PRO A 411 9.87 -31.91 -7.59
C PRO A 411 10.41 -30.57 -8.07
N ALA A 412 10.90 -30.50 -9.32
CA ALA A 412 11.43 -29.29 -9.93
C ALA A 412 10.35 -28.20 -10.13
N LEU A 413 9.16 -28.60 -10.62
CA LEU A 413 8.03 -27.69 -10.82
C LEU A 413 7.50 -27.16 -9.47
N LEU A 414 7.30 -28.05 -8.50
CA LEU A 414 6.87 -27.65 -7.15
C LEU A 414 7.86 -26.66 -6.54
N THR A 415 9.16 -26.93 -6.65
CA THR A 415 10.21 -26.03 -6.14
C THR A 415 10.16 -24.67 -6.82
N GLY A 416 10.02 -24.63 -8.16
CA GLY A 416 9.91 -23.37 -8.91
C GLY A 416 8.74 -22.51 -8.45
N ILE A 417 7.56 -23.11 -8.20
CA ILE A 417 6.39 -22.38 -7.68
C ILE A 417 6.61 -21.91 -6.26
N MET A 418 7.13 -22.75 -5.37
CA MET A 418 7.41 -22.32 -3.99
C MET A 418 8.45 -21.22 -3.93
N ALA A 419 9.46 -21.26 -4.78
CA ALA A 419 10.48 -20.22 -4.88
C ALA A 419 9.90 -18.86 -5.26
N THR A 420 9.03 -18.79 -6.25
CA THR A 420 8.43 -17.53 -6.67
C THR A 420 7.38 -17.00 -5.67
N ILE A 421 6.64 -17.87 -4.98
CA ILE A 421 5.70 -17.45 -3.92
C ILE A 421 6.45 -16.91 -2.71
N SER A 422 7.60 -17.51 -2.37
CA SER A 422 8.41 -17.08 -1.22
C SER A 422 9.28 -15.84 -1.49
N HIS A 423 9.36 -15.36 -2.73
CA HIS A 423 10.24 -14.28 -3.15
C HIS A 423 9.52 -12.92 -3.17
N ASP A 424 10.15 -11.91 -2.58
CA ASP A 424 9.60 -10.56 -2.40
C ASP A 424 10.45 -9.45 -3.05
N ASP A 425 11.55 -9.80 -3.74
CA ASP A 425 12.42 -8.82 -4.41
C ASP A 425 12.04 -8.66 -5.88
N ASP A 426 11.85 -7.42 -6.33
CA ASP A 426 11.46 -7.07 -7.69
C ASP A 426 12.63 -6.61 -8.58
N ARG A 427 13.87 -6.68 -8.09
CA ARG A 427 15.06 -6.27 -8.86
C ARG A 427 15.14 -7.04 -10.18
N PRO A 428 15.28 -6.34 -11.32
CA PRO A 428 15.46 -7.01 -12.61
C PRO A 428 16.79 -7.76 -12.65
N GLY A 429 16.84 -8.84 -13.43
CA GLY A 429 18.05 -9.62 -13.57
C GLY A 429 17.99 -10.55 -14.78
N ALA A 430 19.15 -11.15 -15.13
CA ALA A 430 19.21 -12.24 -16.08
C ALA A 430 18.96 -13.57 -15.36
N PHE A 431 18.19 -14.46 -15.99
CA PHE A 431 17.76 -15.73 -15.44
C PHE A 431 17.64 -16.79 -16.53
N PRO A 432 17.61 -18.09 -16.20
CA PRO A 432 17.36 -19.15 -17.16
C PRO A 432 15.95 -19.05 -17.75
N ARG A 433 15.75 -19.68 -18.90
CA ARG A 433 14.42 -19.75 -19.51
C ARG A 433 13.51 -20.67 -18.70
N ILE A 434 12.26 -20.25 -18.54
CA ILE A 434 11.22 -21.04 -17.91
C ILE A 434 10.84 -22.25 -18.77
N SER A 435 10.61 -23.41 -18.17
CA SER A 435 10.06 -24.59 -18.86
C SER A 435 8.57 -24.37 -19.20
N SER A 436 8.08 -25.14 -20.19
CA SER A 436 6.65 -25.08 -20.55
C SER A 436 5.75 -25.58 -19.42
N GLY A 437 6.17 -26.61 -18.69
CA GLY A 437 5.46 -27.13 -17.52
C GLY A 437 5.33 -26.08 -16.42
N LEU A 438 6.44 -25.43 -16.04
CA LEU A 438 6.45 -24.38 -15.02
C LEU A 438 5.65 -23.16 -15.48
N SER A 439 5.73 -22.77 -16.76
CA SER A 439 4.95 -21.65 -17.31
C SER A 439 3.44 -21.90 -17.21
N SER A 440 3.00 -23.12 -17.54
CA SER A 440 1.59 -23.51 -17.42
C SER A 440 1.10 -23.46 -15.97
N LEU A 441 1.87 -24.06 -15.05
CA LEU A 441 1.53 -24.11 -13.63
C LEU A 441 1.51 -22.69 -13.01
N LEU A 442 2.50 -21.85 -13.36
CA LEU A 442 2.56 -20.45 -12.92
C LEU A 442 1.34 -19.64 -13.40
N GLY A 443 0.83 -19.95 -14.60
CA GLY A 443 -0.41 -19.37 -15.12
C GLY A 443 -1.63 -19.72 -14.28
N GLN A 444 -1.71 -20.97 -13.77
CA GLN A 444 -2.78 -21.39 -12.85
C GLN A 444 -2.64 -20.68 -11.48
N VAL A 445 -1.43 -20.65 -10.93
CA VAL A 445 -1.14 -19.94 -9.66
C VAL A 445 -1.53 -18.48 -9.75
N ARG A 446 -1.20 -17.79 -10.86
CA ARG A 446 -1.55 -16.37 -11.05
C ARG A 446 -3.06 -16.15 -11.08
N LYS A 447 -3.80 -16.96 -11.83
CA LYS A 447 -5.27 -16.86 -11.87
C LYS A 447 -5.91 -17.03 -10.50
N LEU A 448 -5.41 -17.99 -9.72
CA LEU A 448 -5.92 -18.21 -8.37
C LEU A 448 -5.53 -17.05 -7.44
N ALA A 449 -4.28 -16.59 -7.48
CA ALA A 449 -3.83 -15.43 -6.69
C ALA A 449 -4.66 -14.17 -6.99
N ASP A 450 -4.96 -13.90 -8.28
CA ASP A 450 -5.82 -12.79 -8.68
C ASP A 450 -7.23 -12.92 -8.09
N SER A 451 -7.80 -14.14 -8.05
CA SER A 451 -9.13 -14.39 -7.45
C SER A 451 -9.14 -14.23 -5.93
N LEU A 452 -8.01 -14.46 -5.28
CA LEU A 452 -7.85 -14.35 -3.83
C LEU A 452 -7.43 -12.93 -3.38
N SER A 453 -7.12 -12.03 -4.29
CA SER A 453 -6.66 -10.66 -4.00
C SER A 453 -7.53 -9.84 -3.04
N PRO A 454 -8.88 -10.06 -2.92
CA PRO A 454 -9.70 -9.41 -1.89
C PRO A 454 -9.43 -9.91 -0.45
N TYR A 455 -8.77 -11.04 -0.27
CA TYR A 455 -8.58 -11.74 1.01
C TYR A 455 -7.13 -11.85 1.44
N GLU A 456 -6.21 -11.94 0.50
CA GLU A 456 -4.77 -12.05 0.71
C GLU A 456 -4.03 -11.30 -0.38
N ASP A 457 -3.04 -10.49 0.00
CA ASP A 457 -2.21 -9.78 -0.97
C ASP A 457 -1.50 -10.79 -1.89
N PRO A 458 -1.56 -10.63 -3.22
CA PRO A 458 -0.95 -11.58 -4.13
C PRO A 458 0.58 -11.53 -4.03
N PRO A 459 1.27 -12.70 -4.08
CA PRO A 459 2.73 -12.73 -4.12
C PRO A 459 3.27 -12.15 -5.43
N LEU A 460 4.54 -11.73 -5.39
CA LEU A 460 5.26 -11.29 -6.58
C LEU A 460 5.66 -12.51 -7.43
N LEU A 461 4.77 -12.96 -8.33
CA LEU A 461 4.99 -14.17 -9.13
C LEU A 461 5.98 -13.93 -10.28
N ARG A 462 7.26 -14.13 -10.01
CA ARG A 462 8.38 -13.96 -10.95
C ARG A 462 8.74 -15.29 -11.62
N ALA A 463 8.49 -15.38 -12.93
CA ALA A 463 8.78 -16.55 -13.73
C ALA A 463 10.28 -16.87 -13.81
N ASP A 464 11.13 -15.86 -13.81
CA ASP A 464 12.58 -15.95 -13.88
C ASP A 464 13.18 -16.55 -12.58
N VAL A 465 12.68 -16.15 -11.43
CA VAL A 465 13.07 -16.72 -10.12
C VAL A 465 12.61 -18.17 -10.01
N ALA A 466 11.37 -18.46 -10.45
CA ALA A 466 10.86 -19.82 -10.50
C ALA A 466 11.73 -20.74 -11.36
N ALA A 467 12.15 -20.26 -12.55
CA ALA A 467 13.00 -21.01 -13.46
C ALA A 467 14.41 -21.29 -12.89
N LEU A 468 14.96 -20.37 -12.09
CA LEU A 468 16.26 -20.58 -11.42
C LEU A 468 16.19 -21.75 -10.44
N ALA A 469 15.14 -21.78 -9.60
CA ALA A 469 14.92 -22.83 -8.62
C ALA A 469 14.57 -24.18 -9.29
N GLU A 470 13.73 -24.15 -10.33
CA GLU A 470 13.44 -25.32 -11.17
C GLU A 470 14.74 -25.92 -11.73
N ARG A 471 15.60 -25.08 -12.29
CA ARG A 471 16.87 -25.53 -12.90
C ARG A 471 17.80 -26.20 -11.90
N TRP A 472 17.86 -25.67 -10.66
CA TRP A 472 18.63 -26.30 -9.59
C TRP A 472 18.21 -27.72 -9.31
N ILE A 473 16.92 -28.00 -9.29
CA ILE A 473 16.37 -29.34 -9.01
C ILE A 473 16.42 -30.26 -10.23
N ALA A 474 16.12 -29.74 -11.42
CA ALA A 474 16.04 -30.54 -12.64
C ALA A 474 17.41 -31.06 -13.10
N ASP A 475 18.51 -30.41 -12.70
CA ASP A 475 19.87 -30.82 -13.07
C ASP A 475 20.71 -31.14 -11.82
N PRO A 476 20.75 -32.40 -11.36
CA PRO A 476 21.54 -32.81 -10.22
C PRO A 476 23.06 -32.58 -10.34
N ASN A 477 23.57 -32.47 -11.59
CA ASN A 477 24.98 -32.20 -11.85
C ASN A 477 25.34 -30.73 -11.88
N LEU A 478 24.34 -29.83 -11.84
CA LEU A 478 24.57 -28.39 -11.80
C LEU A 478 25.27 -28.02 -10.47
N THR A 479 26.47 -27.47 -10.58
CA THR A 479 27.23 -27.01 -9.41
C THR A 479 26.70 -25.68 -8.92
N TRP A 480 27.00 -25.31 -7.67
CA TRP A 480 26.64 -24.01 -7.10
C TRP A 480 27.17 -22.85 -7.96
N ILE A 481 28.44 -22.92 -8.36
CA ILE A 481 29.04 -21.90 -9.24
C ILE A 481 28.31 -21.85 -10.59
N GLY A 482 27.91 -23.01 -11.12
CA GLY A 482 27.11 -23.10 -12.32
C GLY A 482 25.78 -22.41 -12.21
N LEU A 483 25.06 -22.59 -11.07
CA LEU A 483 23.80 -21.92 -10.79
C LEU A 483 23.99 -20.39 -10.70
N CYS A 484 25.01 -19.92 -9.98
CA CYS A 484 25.31 -18.49 -9.87
C CYS A 484 25.60 -17.82 -11.22
N ARG A 485 26.14 -18.55 -12.19
CA ARG A 485 26.39 -18.04 -13.56
C ARG A 485 25.14 -17.94 -14.44
N LEU A 486 24.03 -18.56 -14.04
CA LEU A 486 22.75 -18.49 -14.76
C LEU A 486 21.94 -17.22 -14.45
N THR A 487 22.36 -16.44 -13.47
CA THR A 487 21.62 -15.27 -13.03
C THR A 487 22.56 -14.12 -12.65
N THR A 488 22.02 -12.91 -12.61
CA THR A 488 22.72 -11.73 -12.07
C THR A 488 22.43 -11.50 -10.58
N MET A 489 21.66 -12.38 -9.94
CA MET A 489 21.47 -12.32 -8.48
C MET A 489 22.80 -12.54 -7.75
N ALA A 490 22.99 -11.84 -6.65
CA ALA A 490 24.12 -12.10 -5.78
C ALA A 490 24.00 -13.51 -5.13
N GLU A 491 25.13 -14.13 -4.88
CA GLU A 491 25.22 -15.50 -4.36
C GLU A 491 24.41 -15.70 -3.05
N GLY A 492 24.48 -14.73 -2.13
CA GLY A 492 23.71 -14.77 -0.88
C GLY A 492 22.21 -14.56 -1.09
N ASP A 493 21.79 -13.91 -2.17
CA ASP A 493 20.36 -13.78 -2.52
C ASP A 493 19.82 -15.11 -3.06
N ILE A 494 20.61 -15.82 -3.88
CA ILE A 494 20.30 -17.18 -4.34
C ILE A 494 20.20 -18.14 -3.16
N TYR A 495 21.16 -18.06 -2.25
CA TYR A 495 21.15 -18.88 -1.02
C TYR A 495 19.86 -18.63 -0.21
N ARG A 496 19.49 -17.38 0.05
CA ARG A 496 18.27 -17.03 0.78
C ARG A 496 17.00 -17.48 0.06
N LEU A 497 16.95 -17.33 -1.27
CA LEU A 497 15.84 -17.80 -2.07
C LEU A 497 15.62 -19.31 -1.87
N LEU A 498 16.66 -20.11 -2.03
CA LEU A 498 16.57 -21.57 -1.91
C LEU A 498 16.33 -22.03 -0.45
N ALA A 499 16.92 -21.32 0.53
CA ALA A 499 16.65 -21.58 1.95
C ALA A 499 15.18 -21.33 2.32
N ARG A 500 14.61 -20.22 1.84
CA ARG A 500 13.19 -19.88 2.06
C ARG A 500 12.26 -20.85 1.31
N THR A 501 12.65 -21.25 0.09
CA THR A 501 11.94 -22.29 -0.66
C THR A 501 11.91 -23.62 0.09
N LEU A 502 13.03 -24.00 0.69
CA LEU A 502 13.15 -25.20 1.52
C LEU A 502 12.20 -25.14 2.72
N GLU A 503 12.06 -23.99 3.38
CA GLU A 503 11.11 -23.79 4.48
C GLU A 503 9.66 -24.03 4.00
N PHE A 504 9.28 -23.49 2.85
CA PHE A 504 7.96 -23.70 2.25
C PHE A 504 7.70 -25.18 1.94
N LEU A 505 8.66 -25.85 1.30
CA LEU A 505 8.58 -27.27 1.01
C LEU A 505 8.50 -28.12 2.28
N SER A 506 9.20 -27.73 3.34
CA SER A 506 9.16 -28.42 4.64
C SER A 506 7.77 -28.33 5.28
N GLN A 507 7.07 -27.20 5.12
CA GLN A 507 5.68 -27.09 5.58
C GLN A 507 4.75 -28.00 4.77
N ILE A 508 4.92 -28.07 3.43
CA ILE A 508 4.13 -28.99 2.59
C ILE A 508 4.41 -30.45 2.98
N HIS A 509 5.66 -30.80 3.29
CA HIS A 509 6.02 -32.15 3.73
C HIS A 509 5.28 -32.57 5.00
N THR A 510 4.91 -31.63 5.89
CA THR A 510 4.11 -31.96 7.10
C THR A 510 2.73 -32.53 6.79
N LEU A 511 2.24 -32.38 5.55
CA LEU A 511 0.93 -32.88 5.11
C LEU A 511 0.92 -34.38 4.73
N HIS A 512 1.92 -35.16 5.15
CA HIS A 512 2.07 -36.57 4.78
C HIS A 512 0.85 -37.45 5.15
N ALA A 513 0.11 -37.06 6.19
CA ALA A 513 -1.08 -37.80 6.63
C ALA A 513 -2.30 -37.57 5.74
N THR A 514 -2.44 -36.39 5.13
CA THR A 514 -3.61 -36.00 4.33
C THR A 514 -3.33 -35.94 2.85
N HIS A 515 -2.11 -35.54 2.43
CA HIS A 515 -1.67 -35.39 1.05
C HIS A 515 -0.34 -36.15 0.81
N PRO A 516 -0.32 -37.48 0.93
CA PRO A 516 0.96 -38.26 0.92
C PRO A 516 1.76 -38.08 -0.38
N GLY A 517 1.09 -38.02 -1.55
CA GLY A 517 1.77 -37.84 -2.83
C GLY A 517 2.48 -36.48 -2.96
N LEU A 518 1.83 -35.40 -2.50
CA LEU A 518 2.42 -34.07 -2.47
C LEU A 518 3.56 -33.97 -1.47
N ALA A 519 3.39 -34.56 -0.28
CA ALA A 519 4.42 -34.61 0.75
C ALA A 519 5.66 -35.39 0.31
N ASP A 520 5.50 -36.49 -0.46
CA ASP A 520 6.60 -37.24 -1.07
C ASP A 520 7.33 -36.41 -2.12
N THR A 521 6.59 -35.68 -2.98
CA THR A 521 7.18 -34.76 -3.96
C THR A 521 7.98 -33.66 -3.26
N ALA A 522 7.45 -33.08 -2.17
CA ALA A 522 8.14 -32.07 -1.38
C ALA A 522 9.41 -32.66 -0.72
N SER A 523 9.35 -33.89 -0.17
CA SER A 523 10.49 -34.58 0.41
C SER A 523 11.62 -34.79 -0.60
N LYS A 524 11.29 -35.23 -1.82
CA LYS A 524 12.26 -35.36 -2.91
C LYS A 524 12.87 -34.00 -3.29
N ALA A 525 12.05 -32.95 -3.37
CA ALA A 525 12.53 -31.59 -3.65
C ALA A 525 13.50 -31.12 -2.56
N ILE A 526 13.18 -31.31 -1.29
CA ILE A 526 14.04 -30.98 -0.14
C ILE A 526 15.40 -31.70 -0.25
N ALA A 527 15.40 -32.99 -0.54
CA ALA A 527 16.64 -33.76 -0.69
C ALA A 527 17.50 -33.23 -1.86
N LEU A 528 16.88 -32.81 -2.94
CA LEU A 528 17.58 -32.26 -4.12
C LEU A 528 18.06 -30.82 -3.91
N ILE A 529 17.41 -30.02 -3.07
CA ILE A 529 17.89 -28.67 -2.70
C ILE A 529 19.16 -28.77 -1.87
N ARG A 530 19.19 -29.67 -0.87
CA ARG A 530 20.27 -29.82 0.11
C ARG A 530 21.51 -30.42 -0.51
N ARG A 531 22.25 -29.62 -1.28
CA ARG A 531 23.54 -29.99 -1.85
C ARG A 531 24.49 -28.81 -1.92
N GLY A 532 25.79 -29.07 -1.91
CA GLY A 532 26.81 -28.03 -1.92
C GLY A 532 26.70 -27.11 -0.72
N VAL A 533 26.63 -25.81 -0.95
CA VAL A 533 26.54 -24.78 0.10
C VAL A 533 25.22 -24.80 0.89
N LEU A 534 24.22 -25.56 0.43
CA LEU A 534 22.91 -25.70 1.04
C LEU A 534 22.77 -26.99 1.88
N GLU A 535 23.82 -27.81 1.95
CA GLU A 535 23.80 -29.12 2.63
C GLU A 535 23.53 -29.00 4.13
N GLU A 536 24.05 -27.93 4.75
CA GLU A 536 23.90 -27.68 6.18
C GLU A 536 22.61 -26.92 6.55
N LEU A 537 21.71 -26.62 5.60
CA LEU A 537 20.44 -26.01 5.93
C LEU A 537 19.57 -26.93 6.79
N PRO A 538 18.95 -26.43 7.87
CA PRO A 538 18.15 -27.20 8.81
C PRO A 538 16.93 -27.87 8.17
#